data_032ea2ff39e11429d25a0b71c2a8646d
#
_entry.id   032ea2ff39e11429d25a0b71c2a8646d
#
_cell.length_a   1.000
_cell.length_b   1.000
_cell.length_c   1.000
_cell.angle_alpha   90.00
_cell.angle_beta   90.00
_cell.angle_gamma   90.00
#
_symmetry.space_group_name_H-M   'P 1'
#
loop_
_entity.id
_entity.type
_entity.pdbx_description
1 polymer ?
#
loop_
_entity_poly.entity_id
_entity_poly.type
_entity_poly.pdbx_seq_one_letter_code
_entity_poly.pdbx_strand_id
1 'polypeptide(L)'
;EERGDEWWYVDVGYLTEQITRYPTPIINNYDTTYFRICKGDIHTTTKGIATPDRWNVLNKKGIDCEFKGWNDDGKHILLCPSSPTVCYHINDVQQDEWIARTKLQLTELTDRPIKMRNKPRPSNKWWNTDIKDDLKDAWCVVTNMSLSAVDGILNKTPAITHQRNVASFVTSRKLAEVEKPFKPDRKMVQEWLNTIANHQFTISEIEDGLAYDILKTQYSAGG
;
A
#
# COMPACT_ATOMS: atom_id res chain seq x y z
N GLU A 1 -21.66 10.62 2.07
CA GLU A 1 -21.47 10.44 3.54
C GLU A 1 -22.64 10.97 4.38
N GLU A 2 -23.41 11.95 3.91
CA GLU A 2 -24.54 12.55 4.68
C GLU A 2 -25.77 11.64 4.82
N ARG A 3 -25.85 10.51 4.09
CA ARG A 3 -27.03 9.63 4.11
C ARG A 3 -26.89 8.39 4.99
N GLY A 4 -25.73 8.14 5.58
CA GLY A 4 -25.48 6.91 6.34
C GLY A 4 -25.45 5.62 5.49
N ASP A 5 -25.40 5.75 4.17
CA ASP A 5 -25.37 4.61 3.26
C ASP A 5 -24.01 3.90 3.34
N GLU A 6 -24.04 2.58 3.35
CA GLU A 6 -22.85 1.77 3.23
C GLU A 6 -22.27 1.89 1.81
N TRP A 7 -20.97 2.17 1.70
CA TRP A 7 -20.29 2.24 0.42
C TRP A 7 -19.03 1.37 0.38
N TRP A 8 -18.71 0.90 -0.81
CA TRP A 8 -17.57 0.05 -1.05
C TRP A 8 -16.64 0.69 -2.08
N TYR A 9 -15.35 0.65 -1.79
CA TYR A 9 -14.32 1.13 -2.69
C TYR A 9 -13.62 -0.04 -3.37
N VAL A 10 -13.56 0.00 -4.70
CA VAL A 10 -12.90 -1.03 -5.50
C VAL A 10 -11.77 -0.37 -6.31
N ASP A 11 -10.57 -0.87 -6.17
CA ASP A 11 -9.40 -0.41 -6.94
C ASP A 11 -8.38 -1.56 -7.03
N VAL A 12 -7.23 -1.33 -7.67
CA VAL A 12 -6.15 -2.31 -7.80
C VAL A 12 -5.79 -2.94 -6.47
N GLY A 13 -5.54 -4.24 -6.49
CA GLY A 13 -5.13 -5.03 -5.33
C GLY A 13 -3.86 -4.52 -4.66
N TYR A 14 -3.65 -4.97 -3.45
CA TYR A 14 -2.46 -4.64 -2.64
C TYR A 14 -1.24 -5.44 -3.07
N LEU A 15 -1.45 -6.73 -3.32
CA LEU A 15 -0.48 -7.73 -3.72
C LEU A 15 -0.90 -8.21 -5.11
N THR A 16 -0.37 -7.62 -6.16
CA THR A 16 -0.83 -7.91 -7.52
C THR A 16 0.30 -7.78 -8.51
N GLU A 17 0.17 -8.48 -9.63
CA GLU A 17 0.93 -8.17 -10.82
C GLU A 17 0.44 -6.84 -11.42
N GLN A 18 1.33 -6.16 -12.15
CA GLN A 18 1.06 -4.84 -12.68
C GLN A 18 -0.20 -4.81 -13.56
N ILE A 19 -1.15 -3.95 -13.18
CA ILE A 19 -2.22 -3.55 -14.06
C ILE A 19 -1.75 -2.32 -14.82
N THR A 20 -1.67 -2.42 -16.14
CA THR A 20 -1.48 -1.24 -16.98
C THR A 20 -2.73 -0.39 -16.92
N ARG A 21 -2.65 0.76 -16.25
CA ARG A 21 -3.80 1.65 -16.02
C ARG A 21 -3.95 2.74 -17.05
N TYR A 22 -3.07 2.84 -18.02
CA TYR A 22 -3.07 3.97 -18.92
C TYR A 22 -2.80 3.55 -20.36
N PRO A 23 -3.49 4.12 -21.36
CA PRO A 23 -4.60 5.07 -21.27
C PRO A 23 -5.92 4.47 -20.76
N THR A 24 -6.08 3.17 -20.88
CA THR A 24 -7.27 2.41 -20.44
C THR A 24 -6.84 1.28 -19.53
N PRO A 25 -7.54 0.98 -18.45
CA PRO A 25 -7.25 -0.20 -17.65
C PRO A 25 -7.32 -1.45 -18.53
N ILE A 26 -6.20 -2.16 -18.64
CA ILE A 26 -6.17 -3.45 -19.34
C ILE A 26 -6.23 -4.54 -18.28
N ILE A 27 -7.30 -5.28 -18.27
CA ILE A 27 -7.44 -6.51 -17.50
C ILE A 27 -6.92 -7.61 -18.40
N ASN A 28 -5.65 -7.98 -18.20
CA ASN A 28 -5.00 -8.98 -19.05
C ASN A 28 -5.54 -10.40 -18.79
N ASN A 29 -6.00 -10.68 -17.55
CA ASN A 29 -6.51 -11.98 -17.17
C ASN A 29 -7.41 -11.84 -15.95
N TYR A 30 -8.63 -12.34 -16.01
CA TYR A 30 -9.62 -12.32 -14.93
C TYR A 30 -9.20 -13.13 -13.70
N ASP A 31 -8.33 -14.14 -13.87
CA ASP A 31 -7.87 -15.02 -12.79
C ASP A 31 -6.58 -14.56 -12.11
N THR A 32 -5.88 -13.56 -12.67
CA THR A 32 -4.60 -13.07 -12.13
C THR A 32 -4.60 -11.57 -11.80
N THR A 33 -5.60 -10.83 -12.26
CA THR A 33 -5.76 -9.41 -11.95
C THR A 33 -6.58 -9.25 -10.67
N TYR A 34 -5.95 -8.74 -9.62
CA TYR A 34 -6.58 -8.55 -8.32
C TYR A 34 -7.07 -7.12 -8.12
N PHE A 35 -8.25 -7.01 -7.52
CA PHE A 35 -8.86 -5.79 -7.06
C PHE A 35 -9.04 -5.84 -5.55
N ARG A 36 -8.68 -4.76 -4.84
CA ARG A 36 -9.05 -4.63 -3.44
C ARG A 36 -10.49 -4.15 -3.33
N ILE A 37 -11.17 -4.65 -2.32
CA ILE A 37 -12.54 -4.23 -1.98
C ILE A 37 -12.53 -3.81 -0.52
N CYS A 38 -12.85 -2.55 -0.24
CA CYS A 38 -12.84 -1.97 1.10
C CYS A 38 -14.18 -1.32 1.41
N LYS A 39 -14.67 -1.46 2.65
CA LYS A 39 -15.89 -0.83 3.13
C LYS A 39 -15.55 0.48 3.83
N GLY A 40 -16.17 1.57 3.42
CA GLY A 40 -16.11 2.87 4.10
C GLY A 40 -14.76 3.61 4.04
N ASP A 41 -13.75 3.09 3.35
CA ASP A 41 -12.45 3.75 3.13
C ASP A 41 -11.78 3.25 1.85
N ILE A 42 -10.74 3.97 1.39
CA ILE A 42 -9.93 3.58 0.22
C ILE A 42 -8.93 2.46 0.52
N HIS A 43 -8.67 2.20 1.80
CA HIS A 43 -7.87 1.07 2.27
C HIS A 43 -8.57 0.35 3.41
N THR A 44 -8.32 -0.97 3.52
CA THR A 44 -8.74 -1.68 4.72
C THR A 44 -7.88 -1.26 5.90
N THR A 45 -8.53 -0.83 6.97
CA THR A 45 -7.94 -0.53 8.27
C THR A 45 -8.45 -1.51 9.33
N THR A 46 -9.24 -2.49 8.94
CA THR A 46 -9.79 -3.53 9.82
C THR A 46 -8.74 -4.64 10.00
N LYS A 47 -8.45 -4.98 11.24
CA LYS A 47 -7.71 -6.21 11.59
C LYS A 47 -8.63 -7.43 11.45
N GLY A 48 -9.30 -7.64 10.35
CA GLY A 48 -10.23 -8.74 10.17
C GLY A 48 -9.65 -10.12 10.51
N ILE A 49 -10.39 -11.17 10.27
CA ILE A 49 -9.93 -12.55 10.47
C ILE A 49 -8.80 -12.81 9.46
N ALA A 50 -7.56 -12.76 9.93
CA ALA A 50 -6.36 -12.90 9.11
C ALA A 50 -6.00 -14.39 8.95
N THR A 51 -6.85 -15.15 8.23
CA THR A 51 -6.47 -16.52 7.88
C THR A 51 -5.35 -16.54 6.85
N PRO A 52 -4.42 -17.49 6.90
CA PRO A 52 -3.33 -17.57 5.93
C PRO A 52 -3.77 -18.10 4.55
N ASP A 53 -5.01 -18.55 4.41
CA ASP A 53 -5.48 -19.28 3.24
C ASP A 53 -5.36 -18.46 1.96
N ARG A 54 -5.83 -17.22 1.99
CA ARG A 54 -5.75 -16.31 0.84
C ARG A 54 -4.30 -15.95 0.49
N TRP A 55 -3.46 -15.67 1.48
CA TRP A 55 -2.04 -15.39 1.27
C TRP A 55 -1.33 -16.62 0.63
N ASN A 56 -1.65 -17.84 1.11
CA ASN A 56 -1.13 -19.07 0.53
C ASN A 56 -1.54 -19.26 -0.94
N VAL A 57 -2.78 -18.89 -1.30
CA VAL A 57 -3.26 -18.94 -2.70
C VAL A 57 -2.46 -17.97 -3.56
N LEU A 58 -2.27 -16.72 -3.11
CA LEU A 58 -1.51 -15.70 -3.84
C LEU A 58 -0.06 -16.13 -4.05
N ASN A 59 0.59 -16.63 -3.01
CA ASN A 59 1.97 -17.11 -3.07
C ASN A 59 2.13 -18.29 -4.03
N LYS A 60 1.20 -19.25 -4.02
CA LYS A 60 1.19 -20.39 -4.97
C LYS A 60 0.98 -19.94 -6.43
N LYS A 61 0.30 -18.84 -6.66
CA LYS A 61 0.13 -18.23 -7.99
C LYS A 61 1.35 -17.42 -8.43
N GLY A 62 2.45 -17.39 -7.65
CA GLY A 62 3.70 -16.70 -7.98
C GLY A 62 3.70 -15.21 -7.72
N ILE A 63 2.70 -14.67 -6.98
CA ILE A 63 2.72 -13.28 -6.56
C ILE A 63 3.77 -13.12 -5.47
N ASP A 64 4.76 -12.21 -5.71
CA ASP A 64 5.83 -11.92 -4.76
C ASP A 64 5.27 -11.15 -3.55
N CYS A 65 4.78 -11.89 -2.58
CA CYS A 65 4.17 -11.38 -1.36
C CYS A 65 4.83 -11.91 -0.08
N GLU A 66 6.05 -12.45 -0.20
CA GLU A 66 6.80 -12.93 0.95
C GLU A 66 7.57 -11.81 1.64
N PHE A 67 7.49 -11.75 2.97
CA PHE A 67 8.32 -10.85 3.76
C PHE A 67 9.75 -11.39 3.90
N LYS A 68 10.72 -10.63 3.39
CA LYS A 68 12.13 -11.02 3.28
C LYS A 68 13.02 -10.45 4.40
N GLY A 69 12.42 -9.90 5.47
CA GLY A 69 13.13 -9.21 6.56
C GLY A 69 13.32 -7.71 6.28
N TRP A 70 14.15 -7.05 7.10
CA TRP A 70 14.44 -5.62 6.98
C TRP A 70 15.89 -5.39 6.54
N ASN A 71 16.08 -4.30 5.76
CA ASN A 71 17.40 -3.80 5.42
C ASN A 71 17.81 -2.73 6.45
N ASP A 72 19.08 -2.80 6.92
CA ASP A 72 19.66 -1.84 7.86
C ASP A 72 20.71 -0.91 7.21
N ASP A 73 21.03 -1.13 5.93
CA ASP A 73 22.09 -0.40 5.21
C ASP A 73 21.56 0.65 4.22
N GLY A 74 20.30 1.03 4.35
CA GLY A 74 19.67 2.01 3.46
C GLY A 74 20.32 3.40 3.55
N LYS A 75 20.41 4.11 2.41
CA LYS A 75 21.16 5.36 2.28
C LYS A 75 20.29 6.60 2.09
N HIS A 76 19.06 6.44 1.62
CA HIS A 76 18.20 7.57 1.29
C HIS A 76 16.75 7.35 1.72
N ILE A 77 16.04 8.45 1.88
CA ILE A 77 14.60 8.43 2.07
C ILE A 77 13.93 8.43 0.70
N LEU A 78 13.02 7.49 0.47
CA LEU A 78 12.19 7.45 -0.74
C LEU A 78 10.84 8.10 -0.47
N LEU A 79 10.66 9.32 -0.93
CA LEU A 79 9.42 10.08 -0.77
C LEU A 79 8.47 9.74 -1.93
N CYS A 80 7.36 9.08 -1.62
CA CYS A 80 6.34 8.62 -2.58
C CYS A 80 5.00 9.30 -2.31
N PRO A 81 4.70 10.46 -2.91
CA PRO A 81 3.43 11.13 -2.71
C PRO A 81 2.27 10.30 -3.26
N SER A 82 1.13 10.38 -2.61
CA SER A 82 -0.14 9.88 -3.15
C SER A 82 -0.59 10.72 -4.34
N SER A 83 -1.59 10.25 -5.09
CA SER A 83 -2.16 11.06 -6.17
C SER A 83 -2.73 12.39 -5.65
N PRO A 84 -2.81 13.45 -6.49
CA PRO A 84 -3.38 14.73 -6.08
C PRO A 84 -4.76 14.60 -5.43
N THR A 85 -5.63 13.81 -6.03
CA THR A 85 -6.99 13.54 -5.51
C THR A 85 -6.95 12.93 -4.10
N VAL A 86 -6.08 11.93 -3.87
CA VAL A 86 -5.95 11.29 -2.55
C VAL A 86 -5.34 12.24 -1.53
N CYS A 87 -4.34 13.04 -1.89
CA CYS A 87 -3.78 14.06 -1.01
C CYS A 87 -4.85 15.04 -0.55
N TYR A 88 -5.65 15.54 -1.47
CA TYR A 88 -6.73 16.49 -1.16
C TYR A 88 -7.79 15.87 -0.24
N HIS A 89 -8.32 14.69 -0.58
CA HIS A 89 -9.40 14.07 0.20
C HIS A 89 -8.97 13.52 1.58
N ILE A 90 -7.69 13.23 1.77
CA ILE A 90 -7.21 12.66 3.04
C ILE A 90 -6.63 13.73 3.97
N ASN A 91 -5.92 14.71 3.43
CA ASN A 91 -5.20 15.70 4.23
C ASN A 91 -5.69 17.13 4.02
N ASP A 92 -6.68 17.33 3.16
CA ASP A 92 -7.19 18.64 2.77
C ASP A 92 -6.09 19.60 2.28
N VAL A 93 -5.08 19.04 1.58
CA VAL A 93 -3.95 19.80 1.01
C VAL A 93 -3.67 19.36 -0.41
N GLN A 94 -3.14 20.28 -1.22
CA GLN A 94 -2.65 19.95 -2.54
C GLN A 94 -1.39 19.06 -2.47
N GLN A 95 -1.20 18.21 -3.46
CA GLN A 95 -0.06 17.27 -3.49
C GLN A 95 1.28 18.00 -3.36
N ASP A 96 1.47 19.10 -4.09
CA ASP A 96 2.72 19.86 -4.08
C ASP A 96 2.98 20.49 -2.72
N GLU A 97 1.96 20.96 -2.03
CA GLU A 97 2.05 21.47 -0.67
C GLU A 97 2.43 20.36 0.32
N TRP A 98 1.81 19.18 0.21
CA TRP A 98 2.17 18.02 1.02
C TRP A 98 3.65 17.64 0.80
N ILE A 99 4.10 17.61 -0.46
CA ILE A 99 5.50 17.32 -0.81
C ILE A 99 6.44 18.36 -0.20
N ALA A 100 6.15 19.64 -0.35
CA ALA A 100 6.99 20.72 0.17
C ALA A 100 7.11 20.67 1.69
N ARG A 101 5.99 20.56 2.40
CA ARG A 101 5.95 20.43 3.86
C ARG A 101 6.70 19.20 4.35
N THR A 102 6.47 18.05 3.74
CA THR A 102 7.12 16.79 4.14
C THR A 102 8.63 16.84 3.90
N LYS A 103 9.09 17.40 2.77
CA LYS A 103 10.51 17.57 2.51
C LYS A 103 11.16 18.49 3.55
N LEU A 104 10.55 19.63 3.84
CA LEU A 104 11.07 20.57 4.83
C LEU A 104 11.24 19.88 6.19
N GLN A 105 10.23 19.19 6.67
CA GLN A 105 10.30 18.46 7.94
C GLN A 105 11.37 17.36 7.91
N LEU A 106 11.49 16.62 6.80
CA LEU A 106 12.52 15.59 6.70
C LEU A 106 13.94 16.15 6.72
N THR A 107 14.21 17.33 6.11
CA THR A 107 15.53 17.96 6.16
C THR A 107 15.94 18.42 7.56
N GLU A 108 14.98 18.61 8.47
CA GLU A 108 15.24 18.91 9.89
C GLU A 108 15.49 17.64 10.73
N LEU A 109 15.04 16.48 10.26
CA LEU A 109 15.01 15.23 11.00
C LEU A 109 16.07 14.21 10.56
N THR A 110 16.67 14.37 9.37
CA THR A 110 17.65 13.45 8.82
C THR A 110 18.60 14.12 7.85
N ASP A 111 19.87 13.69 7.86
CA ASP A 111 20.89 14.06 6.86
C ASP A 111 20.84 13.18 5.60
N ARG A 112 19.95 12.18 5.56
CA ARG A 112 19.85 11.26 4.42
C ARG A 112 19.29 11.99 3.20
N PRO A 113 19.85 11.75 1.99
CA PRO A 113 19.31 12.29 0.76
C PRO A 113 17.83 11.89 0.58
N ILE A 114 17.00 12.83 0.15
CA ILE A 114 15.58 12.59 -0.14
C ILE A 114 15.43 12.42 -1.64
N LYS A 115 15.11 11.20 -2.07
CA LYS A 115 14.73 10.89 -3.46
C LYS A 115 13.22 10.88 -3.57
N MET A 116 12.68 11.49 -4.61
CA MET A 116 11.24 11.50 -4.86
C MET A 116 10.88 10.55 -6.00
N ARG A 117 9.80 9.80 -5.80
CA ARG A 117 9.17 8.97 -6.82
C ARG A 117 7.69 9.26 -6.91
N ASN A 118 7.25 9.81 -8.03
CA ASN A 118 5.83 9.97 -8.33
C ASN A 118 5.25 8.69 -8.95
N LYS A 119 3.92 8.56 -8.89
CA LYS A 119 3.21 7.49 -9.58
C LYS A 119 3.57 7.51 -11.08
N PRO A 120 3.96 6.36 -11.67
CA PRO A 120 4.26 6.28 -13.09
C PRO A 120 3.10 6.80 -13.96
N ARG A 121 3.44 7.65 -14.93
CA ARG A 121 2.55 8.21 -15.93
C ARG A 121 3.32 8.34 -17.25
N PRO A 122 2.68 8.22 -18.42
CA PRO A 122 3.36 8.39 -19.71
C PRO A 122 4.12 9.70 -19.85
N SER A 123 3.69 10.73 -19.12
CA SER A 123 4.26 12.08 -19.15
C SER A 123 5.45 12.28 -18.21
N ASN A 124 5.83 11.29 -17.41
CA ASN A 124 6.91 11.45 -16.45
C ASN A 124 8.01 10.39 -16.58
N LYS A 125 9.18 10.68 -16.01
CA LYS A 125 10.37 9.83 -16.08
C LYS A 125 10.23 8.45 -15.43
N TRP A 126 9.21 8.24 -14.61
CA TRP A 126 9.00 6.96 -13.91
C TRP A 126 8.13 5.96 -14.69
N TRP A 127 7.63 6.34 -15.88
CA TRP A 127 6.69 5.53 -16.66
C TRP A 127 7.15 4.09 -16.89
N ASN A 128 8.40 3.91 -17.26
CA ASN A 128 8.97 2.58 -17.56
C ASN A 128 9.98 2.13 -16.51
N THR A 129 9.84 2.56 -15.25
CA THR A 129 10.75 2.18 -14.18
C THR A 129 10.03 1.37 -13.11
N ASP A 130 10.72 0.36 -12.55
CA ASP A 130 10.22 -0.38 -11.40
C ASP A 130 10.54 0.39 -10.10
N ILE A 131 9.62 0.38 -9.15
CA ILE A 131 9.85 0.93 -7.81
C ILE A 131 10.96 0.17 -7.08
N LYS A 132 11.17 -1.11 -7.39
CA LYS A 132 12.22 -1.95 -6.80
C LYS A 132 13.62 -1.36 -7.01
N ASP A 133 13.85 -0.67 -8.13
CA ASP A 133 15.14 0.00 -8.40
C ASP A 133 15.39 1.15 -7.42
N ASP A 134 14.36 1.92 -7.07
CA ASP A 134 14.46 3.00 -6.10
C ASP A 134 14.52 2.49 -4.65
N LEU A 135 13.92 1.32 -4.37
CA LEU A 135 13.90 0.69 -3.05
C LEU A 135 15.23 0.00 -2.68
N LYS A 136 16.05 -0.38 -3.65
CA LYS A 136 17.27 -1.18 -3.44
C LYS A 136 18.19 -0.65 -2.34
N ASP A 137 18.39 0.67 -2.27
CA ASP A 137 19.21 1.33 -1.26
C ASP A 137 18.39 2.31 -0.39
N ALA A 138 17.07 2.15 -0.35
CA ALA A 138 16.23 3.02 0.46
C ALA A 138 16.31 2.63 1.94
N TRP A 139 16.47 3.64 2.79
CA TRP A 139 16.41 3.52 4.24
C TRP A 139 14.97 3.42 4.74
N CYS A 140 14.11 4.27 4.19
CA CYS A 140 12.71 4.36 4.57
C CYS A 140 11.87 4.91 3.42
N VAL A 141 10.69 4.36 3.22
CA VAL A 141 9.66 4.95 2.36
C VAL A 141 8.82 5.92 3.17
N VAL A 142 8.65 7.14 2.68
CA VAL A 142 7.74 8.12 3.27
C VAL A 142 6.59 8.36 2.31
N THR A 143 5.39 8.06 2.74
CA THR A 143 4.18 8.27 1.95
C THR A 143 2.98 8.54 2.84
N ASN A 144 1.92 9.09 2.28
CA ASN A 144 0.68 9.19 3.02
C ASN A 144 -0.22 7.95 2.76
N MET A 145 -0.77 7.78 1.58
CA MET A 145 -1.73 6.71 1.24
C MET A 145 -1.29 5.83 0.06
N SER A 146 -0.06 5.99 -0.46
CA SER A 146 0.39 5.20 -1.60
C SER A 146 0.68 3.75 -1.20
N LEU A 147 0.42 2.82 -2.11
CA LEU A 147 0.82 1.42 -1.99
C LEU A 147 2.34 1.21 -2.03
N SER A 148 3.12 2.25 -2.33
CA SER A 148 4.59 2.19 -2.21
C SER A 148 5.08 1.78 -0.83
N ALA A 149 4.26 1.93 0.23
CA ALA A 149 4.56 1.38 1.55
C ALA A 149 4.52 -0.15 1.55
N VAL A 150 3.57 -0.76 0.84
CA VAL A 150 3.48 -2.22 0.66
C VAL A 150 4.70 -2.71 -0.12
N ASP A 151 5.02 -2.04 -1.24
CA ASP A 151 6.21 -2.34 -2.04
C ASP A 151 7.49 -2.23 -1.19
N GLY A 152 7.59 -1.19 -0.35
CA GLY A 152 8.71 -1.00 0.58
C GLY A 152 8.89 -2.19 1.51
N ILE A 153 7.84 -2.59 2.22
CA ILE A 153 7.87 -3.70 3.19
C ILE A 153 8.28 -5.01 2.52
N LEU A 154 7.71 -5.33 1.36
CA LEU A 154 8.05 -6.54 0.60
C LEU A 154 9.50 -6.51 0.06
N ASN A 155 10.08 -5.32 -0.13
CA ASN A 155 11.46 -5.11 -0.54
C ASN A 155 12.38 -4.70 0.62
N LYS A 156 12.08 -5.13 1.86
CA LYS A 156 12.91 -4.96 3.07
C LYS A 156 13.04 -3.51 3.56
N THR A 157 12.27 -2.57 3.04
CA THR A 157 12.35 -1.16 3.39
C THR A 157 11.18 -0.78 4.30
N PRO A 158 11.44 -0.32 5.54
CA PRO A 158 10.38 0.15 6.42
C PRO A 158 9.72 1.42 5.87
N ALA A 159 8.54 1.76 6.37
CA ALA A 159 7.83 2.92 5.87
C ALA A 159 7.27 3.81 6.99
N ILE A 160 7.00 5.06 6.65
CA ILE A 160 6.23 6.02 7.44
C ILE A 160 4.99 6.38 6.65
N THR A 161 3.81 6.18 7.25
CA THR A 161 2.54 6.32 6.54
C THR A 161 1.51 7.12 7.34
N HIS A 162 0.48 7.57 6.65
CA HIS A 162 -0.72 8.06 7.32
C HIS A 162 -1.46 6.92 8.04
N GLN A 163 -2.17 7.24 9.13
CA GLN A 163 -2.91 6.25 9.93
C GLN A 163 -3.98 5.45 9.16
N ARG A 164 -4.52 6.00 8.07
CA ARG A 164 -5.48 5.33 7.17
C ARG A 164 -4.82 4.54 6.03
N ASN A 165 -3.49 4.50 5.96
CA ASN A 165 -2.80 3.66 4.99
C ASN A 165 -2.97 2.18 5.36
N VAL A 166 -3.10 1.31 4.37
CA VAL A 166 -3.22 -0.15 4.58
C VAL A 166 -2.04 -0.72 5.35
N ALA A 167 -0.86 -0.13 5.23
CA ALA A 167 0.36 -0.56 5.93
C ALA A 167 0.51 0.05 7.33
N SER A 168 -0.42 0.90 7.79
CA SER A 168 -0.30 1.63 9.06
C SER A 168 -0.11 0.75 10.31
N PHE A 169 -0.50 -0.52 10.25
CA PHE A 169 -0.30 -1.49 11.34
C PHE A 169 1.15 -1.93 11.49
N VAL A 170 1.94 -1.86 10.43
CA VAL A 170 3.31 -2.37 10.35
C VAL A 170 4.32 -1.28 9.98
N THR A 171 3.94 -0.01 10.11
CA THR A 171 4.77 1.14 9.76
C THR A 171 4.79 2.19 10.86
N SER A 172 5.78 3.08 10.84
CA SER A 172 5.77 4.33 11.61
C SER A 172 4.67 5.27 11.11
N ARG A 173 4.19 6.15 11.99
CA ARG A 173 3.16 7.16 11.69
C ARG A 173 3.66 8.60 11.84
N LYS A 174 4.86 8.80 12.37
CA LYS A 174 5.45 10.10 12.65
C LYS A 174 6.76 10.26 11.88
N LEU A 175 6.95 11.38 11.21
CA LEU A 175 8.20 11.68 10.51
C LEU A 175 9.41 11.74 11.46
N ALA A 176 9.20 12.09 12.73
CA ALA A 176 10.25 12.06 13.75
C ALA A 176 10.88 10.68 13.98
N GLU A 177 10.24 9.61 13.50
CA GLU A 177 10.76 8.24 13.57
C GLU A 177 11.64 7.87 12.36
N VAL A 178 11.96 8.83 11.47
CA VAL A 178 12.65 8.55 10.21
C VAL A 178 14.03 7.89 10.38
N GLU A 179 14.77 8.21 11.43
CA GLU A 179 16.06 7.56 11.72
C GLU A 179 15.94 6.23 12.49
N LYS A 180 14.78 5.97 13.07
CA LYS A 180 14.43 4.71 13.73
C LYS A 180 13.03 4.27 13.35
N PRO A 181 12.79 3.98 12.06
CA PRO A 181 11.48 3.58 11.60
C PRO A 181 11.07 2.26 12.23
N PHE A 182 9.79 2.12 12.50
CA PHE A 182 9.25 0.90 13.08
C PHE A 182 9.49 -0.30 12.14
N LYS A 183 10.12 -1.33 12.68
CA LYS A 183 10.44 -2.60 12.01
C LYS A 183 9.81 -3.73 12.81
N PRO A 184 8.53 -4.04 12.60
CA PRO A 184 7.87 -5.13 13.30
C PRO A 184 8.50 -6.48 13.00
N ASP A 185 8.27 -7.44 13.87
CA ASP A 185 8.72 -8.80 13.69
C ASP A 185 8.00 -9.51 12.52
N ARG A 186 8.54 -10.64 12.09
CA ARG A 186 7.98 -11.43 10.99
C ARG A 186 6.53 -11.84 11.23
N LYS A 187 6.16 -12.13 12.49
CA LYS A 187 4.81 -12.56 12.81
C LYS A 187 3.80 -11.45 12.56
N MET A 188 4.08 -10.23 13.04
CA MET A 188 3.21 -9.09 12.84
C MET A 188 3.07 -8.73 11.34
N VAL A 189 4.18 -8.78 10.59
CA VAL A 189 4.12 -8.54 9.14
C VAL A 189 3.30 -9.61 8.44
N GLN A 190 3.44 -10.90 8.83
CA GLN A 190 2.67 -11.98 8.22
C GLN A 190 1.17 -11.87 8.54
N GLU A 191 0.79 -11.50 9.76
CA GLU A 191 -0.61 -11.24 10.12
C GLU A 191 -1.21 -10.11 9.28
N TRP A 192 -0.45 -9.04 9.07
CA TRP A 192 -0.85 -7.95 8.17
C TRP A 192 -0.97 -8.41 6.72
N LEU A 193 -0.01 -9.20 6.18
CA LEU A 193 -0.08 -9.77 4.83
C LEU A 193 -1.33 -10.65 4.66
N ASN A 194 -1.64 -11.46 5.64
CA ASN A 194 -2.87 -12.27 5.64
C ASN A 194 -4.12 -11.37 5.60
N THR A 195 -4.12 -10.26 6.36
CA THR A 195 -5.23 -9.31 6.36
C THR A 195 -5.44 -8.69 4.97
N ILE A 196 -4.39 -8.16 4.35
CA ILE A 196 -4.53 -7.51 3.04
C ILE A 196 -4.84 -8.51 1.92
N ALA A 197 -4.36 -9.75 2.03
CA ALA A 197 -4.70 -10.82 1.10
C ALA A 197 -6.21 -11.16 1.12
N ASN A 198 -6.85 -11.05 2.28
CA ASN A 198 -8.29 -11.29 2.44
C ASN A 198 -9.18 -10.12 1.97
N HIS A 199 -8.58 -9.02 1.49
CA HIS A 199 -9.31 -7.87 0.97
C HIS A 199 -9.04 -7.62 -0.52
N GLN A 200 -8.49 -8.61 -1.24
CA GLN A 200 -8.29 -8.52 -2.68
C GLN A 200 -8.70 -9.80 -3.40
N PHE A 201 -9.34 -9.61 -4.55
CA PHE A 201 -10.00 -10.68 -5.29
C PHE A 201 -9.81 -10.49 -6.80
N THR A 202 -9.79 -11.58 -7.53
CA THR A 202 -9.89 -11.56 -9.00
C THR A 202 -11.32 -11.29 -9.45
N ILE A 203 -11.53 -10.96 -10.72
CA ILE A 203 -12.88 -10.80 -11.27
C ILE A 203 -13.65 -12.11 -11.17
N SER A 204 -13.03 -13.24 -11.53
CA SER A 204 -13.67 -14.56 -11.41
C SER A 204 -14.10 -14.86 -9.96
N GLU A 205 -13.27 -14.55 -8.97
CA GLU A 205 -13.63 -14.71 -7.55
C GLU A 205 -14.77 -13.78 -7.09
N ILE A 206 -14.92 -12.62 -7.74
CA ILE A 206 -16.05 -11.72 -7.49
C ILE A 206 -17.33 -12.27 -8.12
N GLU A 207 -17.25 -12.75 -9.37
CA GLU A 207 -18.37 -13.33 -10.11
C GLU A 207 -18.90 -14.62 -9.46
N ASP A 208 -18.00 -15.45 -8.94
CA ASP A 208 -18.33 -16.70 -8.23
C ASP A 208 -18.88 -16.49 -6.81
N GLY A 209 -18.91 -15.25 -6.30
CA GLY A 209 -19.41 -14.90 -4.97
C GLY A 209 -18.41 -15.08 -3.84
N LEU A 210 -17.21 -15.61 -4.06
CA LEU A 210 -16.18 -15.83 -3.04
C LEU A 210 -15.81 -14.53 -2.32
N ALA A 211 -15.70 -13.43 -3.06
CA ALA A 211 -15.41 -12.12 -2.48
C ALA A 211 -16.48 -11.69 -1.47
N TYR A 212 -17.76 -11.89 -1.81
CA TYR A 212 -18.88 -11.57 -0.93
C TYR A 212 -18.83 -12.38 0.38
N ASP A 213 -18.61 -13.69 0.31
CA ASP A 213 -18.60 -14.57 1.47
C ASP A 213 -17.48 -14.22 2.45
N ILE A 214 -16.28 -13.95 1.92
CA ILE A 214 -15.12 -13.56 2.73
C ILE A 214 -15.37 -12.18 3.37
N LEU A 215 -15.77 -11.18 2.58
CA LEU A 215 -15.99 -9.81 3.09
C LEU A 215 -17.14 -9.75 4.09
N LYS A 216 -18.22 -10.49 3.87
CA LYS A 216 -19.33 -10.61 4.83
C LYS A 216 -18.82 -11.11 6.18
N THR A 217 -17.99 -12.15 6.19
CA THR A 217 -17.39 -12.69 7.43
C THR A 217 -16.47 -11.66 8.09
N GLN A 218 -15.62 -10.96 7.32
CA GLN A 218 -14.70 -9.94 7.82
C GLN A 218 -15.41 -8.77 8.52
N TYR A 219 -16.51 -8.31 7.95
CA TYR A 219 -17.23 -7.13 8.45
C TYR A 219 -18.38 -7.46 9.41
N SER A 220 -18.82 -8.72 9.49
CA SER A 220 -19.79 -9.16 10.52
C SER A 220 -19.16 -9.48 11.87
N ALA A 221 -17.87 -9.81 11.89
CA ALA A 221 -17.14 -10.14 13.12
C ALA A 221 -16.64 -8.91 13.90
N GLY A 222 -16.81 -7.70 13.36
CA GLY A 222 -16.34 -6.43 13.95
C GLY A 222 -17.47 -5.51 14.45
N GLY A 223 -18.71 -6.00 14.54
CA GLY A 223 -19.87 -5.26 15.04
C GLY A 223 -20.11 -5.55 16.53
#